data_ff5ba1b065dd7a04371c6eb6ef8049c2
#
_entry.id   ff5ba1b065dd7a04371c6eb6ef8049c2
#
_cell.length_a   1.000
_cell.length_b   1.000
_cell.length_c   1.000
_cell.angle_alpha   90.00
_cell.angle_beta   90.00
_cell.angle_gamma   90.00
#
_symmetry.space_group_name_H-M   'P 1'
#
loop_
_entity.id
_entity.type
_entity.pdbx_description
1 polymer ?
#
loop_
_entity_poly.entity_id
_entity_poly.type
_entity_poly.pdbx_seq_one_letter_code
_entity_poly.pdbx_strand_id
1 'polypeptide(L)'
;MAKDYKTVLENASDEFVEKRSRFIGYCKPVKTEQEAIDFINEKRSEHWNATHNVYAYSLREGNIKRYSDDGEPSGTAGMPVLDVIVKNEIFDVVVVVTRYFGGVLLGTGGLVRAYSHGSKIAVEAAKPVIMQNCLVCEARCAYNQYGKVSSLIIGVGAAVDDTVYESLSLIHISEPTRLRCI
;
A
#
# COMPACT_ATOMS: atom_id res chain seq x y z
N MET A 1 3.44 -14.27 -17.89
CA MET A 1 3.41 -14.34 -16.42
C MET A 1 3.29 -12.91 -15.90
N ALA A 2 2.39 -12.65 -14.94
CA ALA A 2 2.33 -11.34 -14.32
C ALA A 2 3.64 -11.09 -13.55
N LYS A 3 4.18 -9.88 -13.67
CA LYS A 3 5.44 -9.49 -13.03
C LYS A 3 5.18 -9.15 -11.56
N ASP A 4 6.12 -9.50 -10.68
CA ASP A 4 6.07 -9.07 -9.28
C ASP A 4 5.92 -7.55 -9.19
N TYR A 5 5.20 -7.06 -8.18
CA TYR A 5 4.99 -5.63 -8.00
C TYR A 5 4.84 -5.27 -6.52
N LYS A 6 5.17 -4.03 -6.21
CA LYS A 6 4.97 -3.46 -4.87
C LYS A 6 3.60 -2.84 -4.74
N THR A 7 2.97 -3.04 -3.57
CA THR A 7 1.75 -2.36 -3.14
C THR A 7 1.79 -2.14 -1.63
N VAL A 8 0.69 -1.71 -1.03
CA VAL A 8 0.51 -1.64 0.42
C VAL A 8 -0.48 -2.71 0.88
N LEU A 9 -0.32 -3.17 2.12
CA LEU A 9 -1.11 -4.29 2.65
C LEU A 9 -2.48 -3.84 3.15
N GLU A 10 -2.53 -2.70 3.82
CA GLU A 10 -3.72 -2.26 4.56
C GLU A 10 -4.00 -0.76 4.41
N ASN A 11 -5.22 -0.37 4.78
CA ASN A 11 -5.59 1.04 4.95
C ASN A 11 -4.99 1.54 6.26
N ALA A 12 -4.18 2.59 6.19
CA ALA A 12 -3.53 3.18 7.35
C ALA A 12 -3.41 4.69 7.22
N SER A 13 -3.15 5.34 8.35
CA SER A 13 -2.90 6.78 8.42
C SER A 13 -1.84 7.09 9.46
N ASP A 14 -1.14 8.18 9.25
CA ASP A 14 -0.22 8.76 10.22
C ASP A 14 -0.22 10.29 10.07
N GLU A 15 0.21 11.01 11.11
CA GLU A 15 0.14 12.45 11.13
C GLU A 15 1.37 13.11 11.74
N PHE A 16 1.60 14.37 11.36
CA PHE A 16 2.63 15.20 11.96
C PHE A 16 2.23 16.69 11.92
N VAL A 17 2.97 17.49 12.67
CA VAL A 17 2.80 18.94 12.72
C VAL A 17 4.08 19.62 12.23
N GLU A 18 3.94 20.53 11.27
CA GLU A 18 5.04 21.37 10.76
C GLU A 18 4.62 22.85 10.79
N LYS A 19 5.38 23.69 11.49
CA LYS A 19 5.08 25.13 11.65
C LYS A 19 3.61 25.42 12.00
N ARG A 20 3.07 24.68 12.97
CA ARG A 20 1.68 24.72 13.44
C ARG A 20 0.63 24.21 12.44
N SER A 21 0.99 23.89 11.20
CA SER A 21 0.09 23.20 10.29
C SER A 21 0.10 21.69 10.61
N ARG A 22 -1.10 21.10 10.70
CA ARG A 22 -1.27 19.66 10.92
C ARG A 22 -1.45 18.99 9.55
N PHE A 23 -0.68 17.96 9.31
CA PHE A 23 -0.74 17.11 8.12
C PHE A 23 -1.12 15.70 8.54
N ILE A 24 -2.14 15.14 7.88
CA ILE A 24 -2.60 13.77 8.09
C ILE A 24 -2.47 13.04 6.76
N GLY A 25 -1.60 12.05 6.69
CA GLY A 25 -1.44 11.19 5.52
C GLY A 25 -2.29 9.93 5.65
N TYR A 26 -3.05 9.61 4.62
CA TYR A 26 -3.86 8.40 4.48
C TYR A 26 -3.35 7.60 3.30
N CYS A 27 -3.22 6.29 3.45
CA CYS A 27 -2.82 5.40 2.38
C CYS A 27 -3.72 4.17 2.35
N LYS A 28 -4.20 3.79 1.17
CA LYS A 28 -5.09 2.63 0.98
C LYS A 28 -4.72 1.87 -0.29
N PRO A 29 -4.70 0.51 -0.25
CA PRO A 29 -4.63 -0.29 -1.47
C PRO A 29 -5.93 -0.16 -2.26
N VAL A 30 -5.82 0.05 -3.58
CA VAL A 30 -6.96 0.16 -4.51
C VAL A 30 -6.62 -0.54 -5.82
N LYS A 31 -7.61 -1.15 -6.47
CA LYS A 31 -7.42 -1.85 -7.74
C LYS A 31 -7.97 -1.07 -8.93
N THR A 32 -8.93 -0.20 -8.70
CA THR A 32 -9.62 0.56 -9.73
C THR A 32 -9.55 2.06 -9.47
N GLU A 33 -9.72 2.85 -10.53
CA GLU A 33 -9.80 4.31 -10.42
C GLU A 33 -11.02 4.75 -9.60
N GLN A 34 -12.12 4.01 -9.69
CA GLN A 34 -13.32 4.30 -8.91
C GLN A 34 -13.08 4.14 -7.41
N GLU A 35 -12.40 3.07 -6.99
CA GLU A 35 -12.04 2.87 -5.57
C GLU A 35 -11.14 4.00 -5.05
N ALA A 36 -10.21 4.51 -5.89
CA ALA A 36 -9.36 5.64 -5.51
C ALA A 36 -10.20 6.93 -5.35
N ILE A 37 -11.12 7.20 -6.28
CA ILE A 37 -12.01 8.37 -6.23
C ILE A 37 -12.94 8.31 -5.01
N ASP A 38 -13.51 7.15 -4.73
CA ASP A 38 -14.40 6.95 -3.58
C ASP A 38 -13.66 7.22 -2.27
N PHE A 39 -12.44 6.74 -2.13
CA PHE A 39 -11.60 7.01 -0.96
C PHE A 39 -11.23 8.49 -0.82
N ILE A 40 -10.89 9.17 -1.93
CA ILE A 40 -10.62 10.60 -1.93
C ILE A 40 -11.85 11.38 -1.45
N ASN A 41 -13.04 11.03 -1.95
CA ASN A 41 -14.29 11.67 -1.56
C ASN A 41 -14.67 11.39 -0.10
N GLU A 42 -14.42 10.17 0.38
CA GLU A 42 -14.56 9.81 1.80
C GLU A 42 -13.72 10.76 2.67
N LYS A 43 -12.42 10.92 2.37
CA LYS A 43 -11.52 11.77 3.15
C LYS A 43 -11.87 13.26 3.02
N ARG A 44 -12.29 13.74 1.86
CA ARG A 44 -12.82 15.10 1.69
C ARG A 44 -14.06 15.36 2.53
N SER A 45 -14.94 14.39 2.66
CA SER A 45 -16.16 14.51 3.49
C SER A 45 -15.81 14.44 4.98
N GLU A 46 -14.90 13.58 5.39
CA GLU A 46 -14.41 13.48 6.76
C GLU A 46 -13.70 14.76 7.20
N HIS A 47 -12.90 15.35 6.31
CA HIS A 47 -12.11 16.56 6.54
C HIS A 47 -12.64 17.76 5.76
N TRP A 48 -13.97 17.95 5.76
CA TRP A 48 -14.63 19.04 5.02
C TRP A 48 -14.16 20.44 5.43
N ASN A 49 -13.67 20.61 6.65
CA ASN A 49 -13.13 21.85 7.20
C ASN A 49 -11.60 21.98 7.08
N ALA A 50 -10.93 21.02 6.47
CA ALA A 50 -9.51 21.13 6.18
C ALA A 50 -9.23 22.18 5.11
N THR A 51 -8.02 22.75 5.13
CA THR A 51 -7.62 23.74 4.12
C THR A 51 -7.45 23.10 2.76
N HIS A 52 -6.83 21.92 2.72
CA HIS A 52 -6.55 21.15 1.49
C HIS A 52 -6.60 19.66 1.76
N ASN A 53 -7.13 18.89 0.80
CA ASN A 53 -7.11 17.44 0.74
C ASN A 53 -6.39 16.99 -0.53
N VAL A 54 -5.08 17.09 -0.52
CA VAL A 54 -4.20 16.74 -1.63
C VAL A 54 -4.16 15.24 -1.81
N TYR A 55 -4.16 14.76 -3.06
CA TYR A 55 -4.11 13.33 -3.32
C TYR A 55 -3.22 12.96 -4.51
N ALA A 56 -2.79 11.72 -4.51
CA ALA A 56 -2.24 11.05 -5.67
C ALA A 56 -2.57 9.55 -5.63
N TYR A 57 -2.68 8.94 -6.81
CA TYR A 57 -2.82 7.49 -6.93
C TYR A 57 -2.05 6.95 -8.13
N SER A 58 -1.68 5.69 -8.03
CA SER A 58 -1.00 4.94 -9.09
C SER A 58 -1.63 3.57 -9.22
N LEU A 59 -2.16 3.27 -10.42
CA LEU A 59 -2.77 1.99 -10.75
C LEU A 59 -1.92 1.28 -11.78
N ARG A 60 -1.74 -0.02 -11.60
CA ARG A 60 -0.99 -0.87 -12.52
C ARG A 60 -1.76 -1.12 -13.79
N GLU A 61 -3.06 -1.39 -13.67
CA GLU A 61 -3.94 -1.53 -14.82
C GLU A 61 -4.07 -0.18 -15.54
N GLY A 62 -3.80 -0.18 -16.84
CA GLY A 62 -3.80 1.04 -17.65
C GLY A 62 -2.63 2.01 -17.37
N ASN A 63 -1.71 1.67 -16.45
CA ASN A 63 -0.60 2.54 -16.03
C ASN A 63 -1.06 3.95 -15.66
N ILE A 64 -2.16 4.05 -14.92
CA ILE A 64 -2.82 5.31 -14.57
C ILE A 64 -2.08 5.94 -13.39
N LYS A 65 -1.70 7.21 -13.54
CA LYS A 65 -1.17 8.04 -12.46
C LYS A 65 -1.89 9.38 -12.46
N ARG A 66 -2.43 9.77 -11.31
CA ARG A 66 -3.14 11.05 -11.16
C ARG A 66 -2.76 11.69 -9.84
N TYR A 67 -2.85 13.01 -9.80
CA TYR A 67 -2.68 13.79 -8.58
C TYR A 67 -3.49 15.09 -8.66
N SER A 68 -3.65 15.75 -7.52
CA SER A 68 -4.23 17.08 -7.40
C SER A 68 -3.59 17.84 -6.25
N ASP A 69 -3.27 19.09 -6.49
CA ASP A 69 -2.78 20.02 -5.45
C ASP A 69 -3.90 20.55 -4.56
N ASP A 70 -5.18 20.32 -4.92
CA ASP A 70 -6.39 20.72 -4.18
C ASP A 70 -6.35 22.18 -3.64
N GLY A 71 -5.89 23.12 -4.50
CA GLY A 71 -5.80 24.55 -4.18
C GLY A 71 -4.49 25.01 -3.53
N GLU A 72 -3.55 24.12 -3.24
CA GLU A 72 -2.16 24.52 -2.95
C GLU A 72 -1.48 25.08 -4.21
N PRO A 73 -0.39 25.84 -4.10
CA PRO A 73 0.35 26.31 -5.26
C PRO A 73 0.76 25.16 -6.19
N SER A 74 0.57 25.34 -7.49
CA SER A 74 0.78 24.28 -8.49
C SER A 74 2.11 23.58 -8.36
N GLY A 75 2.09 22.25 -8.30
CA GLY A 75 3.25 21.37 -8.21
C GLY A 75 3.93 21.31 -6.84
N THR A 76 3.35 21.95 -5.81
CA THR A 76 3.97 21.95 -4.47
C THR A 76 3.42 20.89 -3.52
N ALA A 77 2.34 20.22 -3.91
CA ALA A 77 1.63 19.29 -3.05
C ALA A 77 1.35 17.93 -3.71
N GLY A 78 0.50 17.88 -4.72
CA GLY A 78 0.08 16.64 -5.36
C GLY A 78 1.21 15.92 -6.09
N MET A 79 2.06 16.66 -6.81
CA MET A 79 3.23 16.09 -7.47
C MET A 79 4.23 15.49 -6.46
N PRO A 80 4.62 16.15 -5.35
CA PRO A 80 5.42 15.55 -4.29
C PRO A 80 4.84 14.27 -3.71
N VAL A 81 3.50 14.19 -3.54
CA VAL A 81 2.82 12.96 -3.08
C VAL A 81 2.96 11.85 -4.12
N LEU A 82 2.71 12.14 -5.40
CA LEU A 82 2.89 11.17 -6.49
C LEU A 82 4.34 10.70 -6.60
N ASP A 83 5.31 11.61 -6.46
CA ASP A 83 6.74 11.31 -6.52
C ASP A 83 7.15 10.25 -5.49
N VAL A 84 6.59 10.29 -4.27
CA VAL A 84 6.85 9.27 -3.24
C VAL A 84 6.38 7.89 -3.70
N ILE A 85 5.17 7.81 -4.27
CA ILE A 85 4.61 6.56 -4.80
C ILE A 85 5.49 6.01 -5.93
N VAL A 86 5.85 6.87 -6.89
CA VAL A 86 6.60 6.48 -8.09
C VAL A 86 8.04 6.08 -7.77
N LYS A 87 8.74 6.84 -6.91
CA LYS A 87 10.14 6.54 -6.52
C LYS A 87 10.27 5.26 -5.71
N ASN A 88 9.23 4.88 -4.97
CA ASN A 88 9.18 3.59 -4.25
C ASN A 88 8.62 2.46 -5.11
N GLU A 89 8.27 2.72 -6.38
CA GLU A 89 7.69 1.74 -7.32
C GLU A 89 6.43 1.05 -6.78
N ILE A 90 5.60 1.82 -6.04
CA ILE A 90 4.36 1.30 -5.46
C ILE A 90 3.22 1.50 -6.47
N PHE A 91 2.40 0.47 -6.62
CA PHE A 91 1.25 0.44 -7.51
C PHE A 91 -0.01 0.02 -6.74
N ASP A 92 -1.16 0.23 -7.40
CA ASP A 92 -2.47 -0.13 -6.86
C ASP A 92 -2.70 0.52 -5.49
N VAL A 93 -2.41 1.83 -5.40
CA VAL A 93 -2.44 2.61 -4.17
C VAL A 93 -3.01 4.01 -4.40
N VAL A 94 -3.75 4.51 -3.41
CA VAL A 94 -4.13 5.91 -3.29
C VAL A 94 -3.58 6.49 -1.99
N VAL A 95 -3.05 7.70 -2.08
CA VAL A 95 -2.57 8.47 -0.92
C VAL A 95 -3.31 9.81 -0.90
N VAL A 96 -3.85 10.18 0.27
CA VAL A 96 -4.44 11.49 0.53
C VAL A 96 -3.66 12.15 1.65
N VAL A 97 -3.27 13.41 1.47
CA VAL A 97 -2.63 14.20 2.52
C VAL A 97 -3.50 15.41 2.82
N THR A 98 -4.15 15.37 3.96
CA THR A 98 -5.03 16.42 4.48
C THR A 98 -4.22 17.42 5.27
N ARG A 99 -4.41 18.72 5.00
CA ARG A 99 -3.73 19.81 5.71
C ARG A 99 -4.71 20.73 6.39
N TYR A 100 -4.43 21.00 7.67
CA TYR A 100 -5.01 22.10 8.43
C TYR A 100 -3.97 23.20 8.59
N PHE A 101 -4.24 24.39 8.07
CA PHE A 101 -3.31 25.52 8.13
C PHE A 101 -3.18 26.07 9.55
N GLY A 102 -1.95 26.20 10.03
CA GLY A 102 -1.64 26.67 11.38
C GLY A 102 -1.30 28.17 11.49
N GLY A 103 -1.61 28.97 10.48
CA GLY A 103 -1.34 30.42 10.49
C GLY A 103 0.10 30.81 10.12
N VAL A 104 1.01 29.85 9.90
CA VAL A 104 2.41 30.10 9.52
C VAL A 104 2.69 29.54 8.13
N LEU A 105 3.14 30.38 7.21
CA LEU A 105 3.47 29.98 5.85
C LEU A 105 4.72 29.10 5.81
N LEU A 106 4.63 27.98 5.10
CA LEU A 106 5.76 27.07 4.89
C LEU A 106 6.70 27.51 3.75
N GLY A 107 6.14 28.24 2.76
CA GLY A 107 6.78 28.52 1.48
C GLY A 107 6.77 27.28 0.56
N THR A 108 7.07 27.48 -0.74
CA THR A 108 6.99 26.41 -1.76
C THR A 108 7.86 25.21 -1.41
N GLY A 109 9.12 25.40 -1.04
CA GLY A 109 10.03 24.32 -0.62
C GLY A 109 9.62 23.63 0.68
N GLY A 110 8.96 24.37 1.60
CA GLY A 110 8.39 23.80 2.83
C GLY A 110 7.19 22.90 2.55
N LEU A 111 6.31 23.33 1.64
CA LEU A 111 5.14 22.53 1.20
C LEU A 111 5.59 21.23 0.54
N VAL A 112 6.51 21.29 -0.42
CA VAL A 112 7.06 20.10 -1.08
C VAL A 112 7.57 19.08 -0.06
N ARG A 113 8.37 19.52 0.92
CA ARG A 113 8.88 18.63 1.97
C ARG A 113 7.77 18.06 2.86
N ALA A 114 6.82 18.90 3.27
CA ALA A 114 5.73 18.47 4.14
C ALA A 114 4.82 17.44 3.45
N TYR A 115 4.42 17.67 2.20
CA TYR A 115 3.58 16.72 1.46
C TYR A 115 4.32 15.42 1.12
N SER A 116 5.61 15.49 0.75
CA SER A 116 6.44 14.28 0.59
C SER A 116 6.56 13.50 1.89
N HIS A 117 6.74 14.19 3.03
CA HIS A 117 6.83 13.53 4.33
C HIS A 117 5.50 12.88 4.73
N GLY A 118 4.38 13.60 4.58
CA GLY A 118 3.04 13.06 4.86
C GLY A 118 2.69 11.83 4.03
N SER A 119 3.06 11.85 2.73
CA SER A 119 2.91 10.68 1.87
C SER A 119 3.79 9.51 2.34
N LYS A 120 5.05 9.78 2.70
CA LYS A 120 5.99 8.75 3.13
C LYS A 120 5.51 8.02 4.38
N ILE A 121 5.16 8.75 5.44
CA ILE A 121 4.68 8.14 6.70
C ILE A 121 3.38 7.35 6.51
N ALA A 122 2.46 7.85 5.67
CA ALA A 122 1.23 7.14 5.35
C ALA A 122 1.49 5.81 4.62
N VAL A 123 2.41 5.81 3.65
CA VAL A 123 2.82 4.59 2.94
C VAL A 123 3.53 3.61 3.88
N GLU A 124 4.42 4.08 4.74
CA GLU A 124 5.11 3.24 5.73
C GLU A 124 4.11 2.60 6.72
N ALA A 125 3.14 3.37 7.21
CA ALA A 125 2.08 2.88 8.09
C ALA A 125 1.21 1.80 7.40
N ALA A 126 1.00 1.90 6.08
CA ALA A 126 0.20 0.95 5.29
C ALA A 126 0.95 -0.34 4.94
N LYS A 127 2.14 -0.55 5.46
CA LYS A 127 2.97 -1.76 5.30
C LYS A 127 3.22 -2.12 3.84
N PRO A 128 4.22 -1.53 3.19
CA PRO A 128 4.60 -1.89 1.83
C PRO A 128 4.99 -3.36 1.70
N VAL A 129 4.44 -4.03 0.67
CA VAL A 129 4.66 -5.46 0.42
C VAL A 129 4.94 -5.72 -1.06
N ILE A 130 5.62 -6.81 -1.35
CA ILE A 130 5.81 -7.30 -2.72
C ILE A 130 4.79 -8.41 -2.98
N MET A 131 3.95 -8.21 -3.98
CA MET A 131 3.04 -9.22 -4.51
C MET A 131 3.79 -10.08 -5.52
N GLN A 132 3.88 -11.38 -5.23
CA GLN A 132 4.57 -12.34 -6.09
C GLN A 132 3.60 -13.38 -6.62
N ASN A 133 3.80 -13.80 -7.87
CA ASN A 133 3.07 -14.94 -8.40
C ASN A 133 3.66 -16.24 -7.84
N CYS A 134 2.84 -16.99 -7.14
CA CYS A 134 3.21 -18.30 -6.61
C CYS A 134 2.39 -19.39 -7.30
N LEU A 135 2.98 -20.58 -7.40
CA LEU A 135 2.26 -21.79 -7.77
C LEU A 135 1.72 -22.42 -6.48
N VAL A 136 0.43 -22.73 -6.49
CA VAL A 136 -0.21 -23.51 -5.45
C VAL A 136 -0.06 -24.97 -5.80
N CYS A 137 0.49 -25.76 -4.87
CA CYS A 137 0.64 -27.19 -5.01
C CYS A 137 -0.04 -27.88 -3.81
N GLU A 138 -0.92 -28.81 -4.07
CA GLU A 138 -1.46 -29.72 -3.07
C GLU A 138 -0.62 -31.01 -3.06
N ALA A 139 -0.09 -31.37 -1.91
CA ALA A 139 0.64 -32.63 -1.73
C ALA A 139 -0.09 -33.52 -0.72
N ARG A 140 -0.52 -34.70 -1.16
CA ARG A 140 -1.12 -35.71 -0.29
C ARG A 140 -0.11 -36.77 0.06
N CYS A 141 0.05 -37.07 1.33
CA CYS A 141 0.97 -38.09 1.80
C CYS A 141 0.42 -38.86 3.01
N ALA A 142 0.89 -40.10 3.19
CA ALA A 142 0.61 -40.85 4.39
C ALA A 142 1.39 -40.28 5.60
N TYR A 143 0.90 -40.49 6.81
CA TYR A 143 1.52 -39.98 8.05
C TYR A 143 3.00 -40.33 8.20
N ASN A 144 3.39 -41.56 7.81
CA ASN A 144 4.77 -42.01 7.87
C ASN A 144 5.71 -41.31 6.86
N GLN A 145 5.15 -40.60 5.88
CA GLN A 145 5.89 -39.84 4.85
C GLN A 145 5.97 -38.35 5.15
N TYR A 146 5.20 -37.85 6.11
CA TYR A 146 5.10 -36.43 6.43
C TYR A 146 6.47 -35.77 6.66
N GLY A 147 7.33 -36.38 7.47
CA GLY A 147 8.67 -35.84 7.74
C GLY A 147 9.56 -35.71 6.49
N LYS A 148 9.44 -36.64 5.55
CA LYS A 148 10.17 -36.57 4.27
C LYS A 148 9.62 -35.44 3.38
N VAL A 149 8.28 -35.34 3.29
CA VAL A 149 7.61 -34.31 2.48
C VAL A 149 7.92 -32.91 3.04
N SER A 150 7.84 -32.74 4.35
CA SER A 150 8.18 -31.45 5.00
C SER A 150 9.64 -31.04 4.72
N SER A 151 10.57 -31.98 4.79
CA SER A 151 11.99 -31.69 4.46
C SER A 151 12.20 -31.33 2.99
N LEU A 152 11.48 -31.97 2.06
CA LEU A 152 11.54 -31.64 0.64
C LEU A 152 10.94 -30.24 0.36
N ILE A 153 9.82 -29.90 0.99
CA ILE A 153 9.18 -28.58 0.85
C ILE A 153 10.16 -27.46 1.26
N ILE A 154 10.82 -27.62 2.41
CA ILE A 154 11.85 -26.68 2.87
C ILE A 154 13.01 -26.63 1.88
N GLY A 155 13.46 -27.79 1.39
CA GLY A 155 14.58 -27.88 0.45
C GLY A 155 14.37 -27.20 -0.89
N VAL A 156 13.13 -27.13 -1.38
CA VAL A 156 12.77 -26.39 -2.60
C VAL A 156 12.40 -24.92 -2.35
N GLY A 157 12.48 -24.45 -1.09
CA GLY A 157 12.16 -23.08 -0.72
C GLY A 157 10.66 -22.75 -0.77
N ALA A 158 9.79 -23.76 -0.77
CA ALA A 158 8.35 -23.57 -0.71
C ALA A 158 7.92 -23.26 0.73
N ALA A 159 6.82 -22.52 0.87
CA ALA A 159 6.16 -22.27 2.15
C ALA A 159 4.95 -23.18 2.28
N VAL A 160 4.71 -23.59 3.52
CA VAL A 160 3.51 -24.34 3.92
C VAL A 160 2.50 -23.33 4.43
N ASP A 161 1.35 -23.21 3.77
CA ASP A 161 0.30 -22.29 4.20
C ASP A 161 -0.71 -22.96 5.13
N ASP A 162 -1.10 -24.21 4.82
CA ASP A 162 -2.01 -24.98 5.67
C ASP A 162 -1.68 -26.47 5.62
N THR A 163 -2.10 -27.20 6.67
CA THR A 163 -1.96 -28.65 6.76
C THR A 163 -3.26 -29.24 7.31
N VAL A 164 -3.98 -29.96 6.47
CA VAL A 164 -5.21 -30.66 6.85
C VAL A 164 -4.92 -32.12 7.16
N TYR A 165 -5.39 -32.57 8.32
CA TYR A 165 -5.23 -33.94 8.79
C TYR A 165 -6.53 -34.71 8.59
N GLU A 166 -6.51 -35.73 7.75
CA GLU A 166 -7.62 -36.70 7.60
C GLU A 166 -7.32 -38.01 8.34
N SER A 167 -8.34 -38.82 8.56
CA SER A 167 -8.22 -40.06 9.33
C SER A 167 -7.21 -41.07 8.76
N LEU A 168 -6.84 -40.96 7.50
CA LEU A 168 -5.92 -41.83 6.80
C LEU A 168 -4.85 -41.11 5.97
N SER A 169 -4.90 -39.80 5.78
CA SER A 169 -3.95 -39.05 4.98
C SER A 169 -3.85 -37.57 5.40
N LEU A 170 -2.74 -36.92 5.07
CA LEU A 170 -2.48 -35.51 5.24
C LEU A 170 -2.71 -34.80 3.90
N ILE A 171 -3.52 -33.73 3.90
CA ILE A 171 -3.68 -32.85 2.75
C ILE A 171 -2.98 -31.54 3.07
N HIS A 172 -2.13 -31.10 2.17
CA HIS A 172 -1.39 -29.86 2.27
C HIS A 172 -1.92 -28.87 1.22
N ILE A 173 -2.39 -27.70 1.65
CA ILE A 173 -2.88 -26.63 0.77
C ILE A 173 -1.98 -25.43 0.96
N SER A 174 -1.40 -24.90 -0.11
CA SER A 174 -0.70 -23.63 -0.09
C SER A 174 -1.44 -22.57 -0.89
N GLU A 175 -1.56 -21.34 -0.38
CA GLU A 175 -2.24 -20.24 -1.07
C GLU A 175 -1.42 -19.62 -2.20
N PRO A 176 -2.09 -19.07 -3.27
CA PRO A 176 -1.41 -18.62 -4.48
C PRO A 176 -0.65 -17.30 -4.33
N THR A 177 -0.76 -16.61 -3.19
CA THR A 177 -0.18 -15.27 -3.04
C THR A 177 0.68 -15.18 -1.80
N ARG A 178 1.98 -15.06 -1.98
CA ARG A 178 2.93 -14.82 -0.89
C ARG A 178 3.14 -13.33 -0.72
N LEU A 179 2.78 -12.78 0.45
CA LEU A 179 3.09 -11.41 0.87
C LEU A 179 4.48 -11.41 1.53
N ARG A 180 5.39 -10.59 1.01
CA ARG A 180 6.68 -10.34 1.64
C ARG A 180 6.72 -8.89 2.09
N CYS A 181 6.74 -8.65 3.42
CA CYS A 181 7.02 -7.33 3.97
C CYS A 181 8.45 -6.92 3.64
N ILE A 182 8.62 -5.64 3.30
CA ILE A 182 9.92 -5.03 2.97
C ILE A 182 10.43 -4.31 4.21
#